data_82b6c9a745d5710fd0bb48484b6bf201
#
_entry.id   82b6c9a745d5710fd0bb48484b6bf201
#
_cell.length_a   1.000
_cell.length_b   1.000
_cell.length_c   1.000
_cell.angle_alpha   90.00
_cell.angle_beta   90.00
_cell.angle_gamma   90.00
#
_symmetry.space_group_name_H-M   'P 1'
#
loop_
_entity.id
_entity.type
_entity.pdbx_description
1 polymer ?
#
loop_
_entity_poly.entity_id
_entity_poly.type
_entity_poly.pdbx_seq_one_letter_code
_entity_poly.pdbx_strand_id
1 'polypeptide(L)'
;MKGNLVFTATTLRKIALLGILSLSLIACGKAKSGEGSSTGSQATTKQESDGTAKQEENGSTDQKAENKDNKKIPLRVIANNNNVAHIDSVIAQYAGLYDKNGLDTTIQFNPSNPDNIQALLADKADLVSAGSSAVLNYIDNGSDIVIIGGQMSLGETVYVRPERAEEFKDLYNPNTLYGKKVGVTRLNTGDVAFRKILKDKGLDLSKIEFVELDSQATVTQAVLKGDVDLGINFLTFRDGAEKQGLVPVSQLDAEDEWPDYICCRLFTTRDKLKENREAYVDALKANIEAYSLLENDKEAAEKAARQGIDLDDDAYQKQVYQYGHLGLSPNPDRKNTKAFFQAMVDIGYSKGNVNIDDYIDTTVFEDALNELIKENPDNKTYQALKAESESTNQ
;
A
#
# COMPACT_ATOMS: atom_id res chain seq x y z
N MET A 1 -6.42 45.42 -54.72
CA MET A 1 -5.03 45.87 -54.70
C MET A 1 -4.16 44.81 -54.06
N LYS A 2 -3.19 44.38 -54.82
CA LYS A 2 -2.24 43.30 -54.50
C LYS A 2 -1.21 43.79 -53.50
N GLY A 3 -0.73 42.89 -52.64
CA GLY A 3 0.44 43.13 -51.83
C GLY A 3 0.94 41.79 -51.22
N ASN A 4 1.69 41.03 -52.05
CA ASN A 4 2.55 39.95 -51.65
C ASN A 4 3.86 40.51 -51.09
N LEU A 5 4.43 39.85 -50.04
CA LEU A 5 5.89 39.72 -49.84
C LEU A 5 6.08 38.61 -48.80
N VAL A 6 6.53 37.42 -49.12
CA VAL A 6 7.86 36.87 -49.49
C VAL A 6 8.77 36.66 -48.26
N PHE A 7 8.99 35.37 -48.02
CA PHE A 7 10.04 34.63 -47.31
C PHE A 7 11.34 35.35 -46.97
N THR A 8 11.89 35.03 -45.81
CA THR A 8 13.31 34.60 -45.73
C THR A 8 13.54 33.59 -44.63
N ALA A 9 14.15 32.49 -45.05
CA ALA A 9 14.74 31.44 -44.23
C ALA A 9 16.16 31.79 -43.82
N THR A 10 16.68 30.99 -42.92
CA THR A 10 18.11 30.73 -42.57
C THR A 10 18.58 31.33 -41.26
N THR A 11 18.85 30.51 -40.26
CA THR A 11 20.24 30.13 -39.91
C THR A 11 20.30 28.96 -38.92
N LEU A 12 20.76 27.78 -39.38
CA LEU A 12 21.32 26.72 -38.57
C LEU A 12 22.60 27.21 -37.85
N ARG A 13 22.72 26.98 -36.59
CA ARG A 13 24.06 26.90 -35.96
C ARG A 13 24.19 25.59 -35.18
N LYS A 14 25.02 24.72 -35.75
CA LYS A 14 25.67 23.58 -35.12
C LYS A 14 26.61 24.11 -34.05
N ILE A 15 26.56 23.55 -32.85
CA ILE A 15 27.66 23.59 -31.88
C ILE A 15 28.01 22.16 -31.51
N ALA A 16 29.29 21.87 -31.73
CA ALA A 16 29.91 20.57 -31.64
C ALA A 16 30.19 20.17 -30.16
N LEU A 17 30.20 18.86 -29.96
CA LEU A 17 30.74 18.16 -28.80
C LEU A 17 32.16 18.60 -28.46
N LEU A 18 32.43 18.73 -27.17
CA LEU A 18 33.77 18.50 -26.60
C LEU A 18 33.63 17.66 -25.35
N GLY A 19 33.98 16.39 -25.47
CA GLY A 19 34.16 15.48 -24.36
C GLY A 19 35.42 15.79 -23.58
N ILE A 20 35.33 15.70 -22.28
CA ILE A 20 36.51 15.59 -21.40
C ILE A 20 36.37 14.28 -20.62
N LEU A 21 37.20 13.32 -21.04
CA LEU A 21 37.52 12.08 -20.35
C LEU A 21 38.53 12.43 -19.25
N SER A 22 38.22 12.21 -18.01
CA SER A 22 39.19 12.21 -16.92
C SER A 22 39.29 10.80 -16.36
N LEU A 23 40.32 10.08 -16.81
CA LEU A 23 40.85 8.89 -16.15
C LEU A 23 41.56 9.35 -14.87
N SER A 24 41.22 8.75 -13.75
CA SER A 24 42.07 8.76 -12.55
C SER A 24 42.50 7.35 -12.21
N LEU A 25 43.78 7.15 -12.32
CA LEU A 25 44.56 5.92 -12.10
C LEU A 25 44.59 5.56 -10.61
N ILE A 26 44.53 4.27 -10.41
CA ILE A 26 44.81 3.52 -9.19
C ILE A 26 46.28 3.67 -8.81
N ALA A 27 46.55 3.96 -7.53
CA ALA A 27 47.89 3.74 -6.96
C ALA A 27 47.76 2.83 -5.73
N CYS A 28 48.30 1.62 -5.89
CA CYS A 28 48.66 0.72 -4.80
C CYS A 28 49.83 1.26 -4.03
N GLY A 29 49.74 1.31 -2.70
CA GLY A 29 50.86 1.54 -1.79
C GLY A 29 50.87 0.49 -0.69
N LYS A 30 51.81 -0.44 -0.77
CA LYS A 30 52.23 -1.38 0.27
C LYS A 30 53.26 -0.70 1.17
N ALA A 31 53.13 -0.79 2.48
CA ALA A 31 54.22 -0.75 3.45
C ALA A 31 53.83 -1.47 4.73
N LYS A 32 54.61 -2.26 5.09
CA LYS A 32 55.21 -3.23 5.97
C LYS A 32 55.34 -2.75 7.42
N SER A 33 54.99 -3.71 8.32
CA SER A 33 55.77 -4.23 9.49
C SER A 33 56.01 -3.36 10.71
N GLY A 34 55.71 -3.96 11.87
CA GLY A 34 56.21 -3.60 13.19
C GLY A 34 55.71 -4.61 14.24
N GLU A 35 56.62 -5.47 14.63
CA GLU A 35 56.53 -6.55 15.63
C GLU A 35 56.47 -6.05 17.08
N GLY A 36 56.04 -6.93 17.99
CA GLY A 36 56.24 -6.87 19.45
C GLY A 36 55.14 -7.65 20.18
N SER A 37 55.27 -8.90 20.36
CA SER A 37 55.93 -9.77 21.34
C SER A 37 55.48 -9.48 22.80
N SER A 38 54.77 -10.38 23.47
CA SER A 38 55.27 -11.39 24.40
C SER A 38 54.16 -11.95 25.31
N THR A 39 54.11 -13.24 25.32
CA THR A 39 54.16 -14.20 26.48
C THR A 39 53.05 -14.09 27.52
N GLY A 40 52.40 -15.12 27.93
CA GLY A 40 52.66 -16.52 28.12
C GLY A 40 51.67 -17.09 29.08
N SER A 41 51.47 -18.27 28.99
CA SER A 41 51.56 -19.49 29.84
C SER A 41 50.25 -20.13 30.22
N GLN A 42 50.14 -21.29 29.69
CA GLN A 42 49.71 -22.59 30.19
C GLN A 42 49.34 -22.74 31.69
N ALA A 43 48.27 -23.47 31.96
CA ALA A 43 48.36 -24.75 32.68
C ALA A 43 47.03 -25.50 32.71
N THR A 44 47.10 -26.71 32.27
CA THR A 44 46.26 -27.91 32.45
C THR A 44 46.05 -28.27 33.91
N THR A 45 44.89 -28.83 34.30
CA THR A 45 44.84 -30.07 35.06
C THR A 45 43.48 -30.78 34.97
N LYS A 46 43.55 -32.06 34.60
CA LYS A 46 42.51 -33.09 34.75
C LYS A 46 42.34 -33.45 36.21
N GLN A 47 41.15 -33.86 36.60
CA GLN A 47 41.00 -35.08 37.46
C GLN A 47 39.56 -35.60 37.38
N GLU A 48 39.48 -36.88 37.06
CA GLU A 48 38.36 -37.80 37.20
C GLU A 48 38.12 -38.14 38.66
N SER A 49 36.86 -38.44 39.03
CA SER A 49 36.61 -39.54 39.93
C SER A 49 35.15 -40.01 39.83
N ASP A 50 35.06 -41.26 39.73
CA ASP A 50 34.03 -42.26 39.63
C ASP A 50 33.12 -42.30 40.86
N GLY A 51 31.87 -42.77 40.70
CA GLY A 51 30.95 -43.01 41.82
C GLY A 51 29.57 -43.54 41.40
N THR A 52 29.50 -44.84 41.23
CA THR A 52 28.31 -45.67 41.00
C THR A 52 27.29 -45.57 42.14
N ALA A 53 25.96 -45.52 41.90
CA ALA A 53 24.99 -46.57 42.23
C ALA A 53 23.52 -46.11 42.27
N LYS A 54 22.72 -46.92 41.61
CA LYS A 54 21.39 -47.52 41.90
C LYS A 54 20.12 -46.77 41.44
N GLN A 55 19.42 -47.55 40.62
CA GLN A 55 18.05 -47.50 40.16
C GLN A 55 17.03 -47.38 41.32
N GLU A 56 15.99 -46.61 41.10
CA GLU A 56 14.61 -46.98 41.45
C GLU A 56 13.67 -46.48 40.32
N GLU A 57 12.95 -47.41 39.71
CA GLU A 57 11.83 -47.22 38.83
C GLU A 57 10.66 -46.60 39.59
N ASN A 58 10.09 -45.50 39.04
CA ASN A 58 8.69 -45.22 39.28
C ASN A 58 8.10 -44.57 38.05
N GLY A 59 7.13 -45.26 37.43
CA GLY A 59 6.45 -44.84 36.23
C GLY A 59 5.62 -43.58 36.44
N SER A 60 5.85 -42.63 35.57
CA SER A 60 4.93 -41.54 35.30
C SER A 60 4.86 -41.36 33.80
N THR A 61 3.66 -41.47 33.28
CA THR A 61 3.30 -41.22 31.90
C THR A 61 3.69 -39.79 31.49
N ASP A 62 4.86 -39.65 30.90
CA ASP A 62 5.26 -38.44 30.22
C ASP A 62 4.44 -38.27 28.95
N GLN A 63 3.52 -37.31 28.97
CA GLN A 63 3.05 -36.64 27.79
C GLN A 63 4.28 -36.00 27.14
N LYS A 64 4.68 -36.60 26.05
CA LYS A 64 5.68 -36.06 25.15
C LYS A 64 5.12 -34.75 24.54
N ALA A 65 5.36 -33.62 25.22
CA ALA A 65 5.26 -32.33 24.62
C ALA A 65 6.28 -32.32 23.48
N GLU A 66 5.81 -32.39 22.25
CA GLU A 66 6.61 -32.10 21.09
C GLU A 66 7.12 -30.67 21.22
N ASN A 67 8.41 -30.56 21.50
CA ASN A 67 9.16 -29.34 21.35
C ASN A 67 9.28 -29.11 19.84
N LYS A 68 8.23 -28.55 19.23
CA LYS A 68 8.33 -27.97 17.90
C LYS A 68 9.36 -26.86 18.04
N ASP A 69 10.48 -27.03 17.40
CA ASP A 69 11.47 -25.97 17.19
C ASP A 69 10.70 -24.73 16.69
N ASN A 70 10.59 -23.72 17.54
CA ASN A 70 9.74 -22.54 17.34
C ASN A 70 10.44 -21.58 16.35
N LYS A 71 10.85 -22.10 15.16
CA LYS A 71 11.48 -21.32 14.10
C LYS A 71 10.39 -20.55 13.38
N LYS A 72 10.35 -19.24 13.59
CA LYS A 72 9.43 -18.36 12.89
C LYS A 72 9.67 -18.38 11.39
N ILE A 73 8.60 -18.19 10.64
CA ILE A 73 8.64 -18.14 9.18
C ILE A 73 9.05 -16.71 8.76
N PRO A 74 10.14 -16.53 8.00
CA PRO A 74 10.52 -15.21 7.54
C PRO A 74 9.52 -14.69 6.50
N LEU A 75 9.10 -13.41 6.62
CA LEU A 75 8.21 -12.76 5.67
C LEU A 75 8.60 -11.30 5.47
N ARG A 76 8.93 -10.93 4.23
CA ARG A 76 9.28 -9.57 3.84
C ARG A 76 8.03 -8.82 3.40
N VAL A 77 7.63 -7.83 4.17
CA VAL A 77 6.42 -7.01 3.92
C VAL A 77 6.83 -5.66 3.33
N ILE A 78 6.12 -5.19 2.32
CA ILE A 78 6.29 -3.83 1.79
C ILE A 78 4.94 -3.10 1.81
N ALA A 79 4.95 -1.84 2.25
CA ALA A 79 3.82 -0.91 2.20
C ALA A 79 4.28 0.48 1.72
N ASN A 80 3.34 1.38 1.43
CA ASN A 80 3.69 2.76 1.16
C ASN A 80 4.01 3.49 2.47
N ASN A 81 5.05 4.34 2.43
CA ASN A 81 5.50 5.07 3.61
C ASN A 81 4.53 6.19 4.00
N ASN A 82 4.49 6.46 5.29
CA ASN A 82 3.74 7.55 5.92
C ASN A 82 2.29 7.67 5.46
N ASN A 83 1.58 6.54 5.40
CA ASN A 83 0.27 6.45 4.77
C ASN A 83 -0.69 5.57 5.60
N VAL A 84 -1.78 6.17 6.08
CA VAL A 84 -2.83 5.49 6.84
C VAL A 84 -3.57 4.41 6.04
N ALA A 85 -3.46 4.40 4.71
CA ALA A 85 -4.06 3.37 3.87
C ALA A 85 -3.52 1.96 4.13
N HIS A 86 -2.38 1.84 4.80
CA HIS A 86 -1.70 0.58 5.11
C HIS A 86 -1.58 0.36 6.63
N ILE A 87 -2.42 1.02 7.42
CA ILE A 87 -2.31 1.09 8.88
C ILE A 87 -2.40 -0.28 9.54
N ASP A 88 -3.20 -1.20 9.02
CA ASP A 88 -3.33 -2.55 9.58
C ASP A 88 -1.99 -3.31 9.55
N SER A 89 -1.26 -3.25 8.43
CA SER A 89 0.06 -3.87 8.32
C SER A 89 1.11 -3.20 9.22
N VAL A 90 1.00 -1.90 9.42
CA VAL A 90 1.87 -1.13 10.33
C VAL A 90 1.59 -1.53 11.78
N ILE A 91 0.32 -1.56 12.19
CA ILE A 91 -0.08 -2.01 13.53
C ILE A 91 0.34 -3.47 13.74
N ALA A 92 0.09 -4.35 12.76
CA ALA A 92 0.48 -5.76 12.86
C ALA A 92 1.98 -5.92 13.13
N GLN A 93 2.82 -5.12 12.48
CA GLN A 93 4.27 -5.11 12.71
C GLN A 93 4.62 -4.62 14.13
N TYR A 94 4.17 -3.43 14.47
CA TYR A 94 4.67 -2.74 15.67
C TYR A 94 3.91 -3.09 16.96
N ALA A 95 2.73 -3.69 16.89
CA ALA A 95 2.08 -4.36 18.02
C ALA A 95 2.57 -5.80 18.22
N GLY A 96 3.50 -6.29 17.38
CA GLY A 96 4.05 -7.65 17.49
C GLY A 96 3.08 -8.75 17.07
N LEU A 97 2.04 -8.44 16.29
CA LEU A 97 1.02 -9.41 15.88
C LEU A 97 1.55 -10.42 14.85
N TYR A 98 2.45 -10.00 13.94
CA TYR A 98 3.16 -10.94 13.07
C TYR A 98 3.98 -11.93 13.88
N ASP A 99 4.74 -11.43 14.86
CA ASP A 99 5.55 -12.25 15.76
C ASP A 99 4.70 -13.26 16.55
N LYS A 100 3.57 -12.81 17.08
CA LYS A 100 2.57 -13.63 17.78
C LYS A 100 2.04 -14.77 16.91
N ASN A 101 1.86 -14.52 15.61
CA ASN A 101 1.38 -15.50 14.64
C ASN A 101 2.52 -16.30 13.97
N GLY A 102 3.70 -16.39 14.61
CA GLY A 102 4.79 -17.27 14.15
C GLY A 102 5.63 -16.73 13.00
N LEU A 103 5.53 -15.45 12.67
CA LEU A 103 6.25 -14.82 11.57
C LEU A 103 7.46 -14.01 12.08
N ASP A 104 8.57 -14.09 11.35
CA ASP A 104 9.72 -13.19 11.50
C ASP A 104 9.66 -12.17 10.36
N THR A 105 9.04 -11.02 10.65
CA THR A 105 8.73 -10.03 9.62
C THR A 105 9.69 -8.86 9.63
N THR A 106 9.96 -8.36 8.41
CA THR A 106 10.51 -7.01 8.19
C THR A 106 9.51 -6.24 7.35
N ILE A 107 9.10 -5.04 7.80
CA ILE A 107 8.31 -4.13 6.99
C ILE A 107 9.20 -3.04 6.40
N GLN A 108 9.12 -2.84 5.08
CA GLN A 108 9.78 -1.77 4.37
C GLN A 108 8.74 -0.80 3.81
N PHE A 109 9.09 0.47 3.80
CA PHE A 109 8.21 1.52 3.30
C PHE A 109 8.82 2.17 2.07
N ASN A 110 8.11 2.12 0.94
CA ASN A 110 8.51 2.79 -0.29
C ASN A 110 7.42 3.79 -0.72
N PRO A 111 7.78 4.88 -1.41
CA PRO A 111 6.81 5.92 -1.79
C PRO A 111 5.96 5.58 -3.01
N SER A 112 6.29 4.52 -3.75
CA SER A 112 5.76 4.24 -5.09
C SER A 112 5.09 2.88 -5.19
N ASN A 113 3.82 2.82 -5.62
CA ASN A 113 3.13 1.56 -5.89
C ASN A 113 3.84 0.70 -6.95
N PRO A 114 4.30 1.25 -8.10
CA PRO A 114 5.08 0.47 -9.07
C PRO A 114 6.34 -0.16 -8.48
N ASP A 115 7.10 0.57 -7.64
CA ASP A 115 8.32 0.06 -7.02
C ASP A 115 8.01 -1.08 -6.05
N ASN A 116 6.91 -1.00 -5.30
CA ASN A 116 6.45 -2.05 -4.41
C ASN A 116 6.10 -3.33 -5.18
N ILE A 117 5.38 -3.20 -6.29
CA ILE A 117 5.01 -4.31 -7.17
C ILE A 117 6.26 -4.92 -7.81
N GLN A 118 7.17 -4.09 -8.31
CA GLN A 118 8.43 -4.57 -8.90
C GLN A 118 9.32 -5.29 -7.87
N ALA A 119 9.34 -4.86 -6.62
CA ALA A 119 10.06 -5.56 -5.56
C ALA A 119 9.50 -6.97 -5.31
N LEU A 120 8.18 -7.15 -5.36
CA LEU A 120 7.54 -8.47 -5.29
C LEU A 120 7.94 -9.34 -6.48
N LEU A 121 7.80 -8.83 -7.69
CA LEU A 121 8.11 -9.56 -8.93
C LEU A 121 9.60 -9.91 -9.07
N ALA A 122 10.48 -9.12 -8.44
CA ALA A 122 11.92 -9.34 -8.38
C ALA A 122 12.36 -10.21 -7.17
N ASP A 123 11.43 -10.86 -6.49
CA ASP A 123 11.68 -11.67 -5.28
C ASP A 123 12.40 -10.92 -4.14
N LYS A 124 12.10 -9.63 -3.97
CA LYS A 124 12.60 -8.80 -2.85
C LYS A 124 11.56 -8.59 -1.75
N ALA A 125 10.33 -8.99 -1.99
CA ALA A 125 9.22 -8.95 -1.06
C ALA A 125 8.40 -10.25 -1.16
N ASP A 126 7.62 -10.54 -0.12
CA ASP A 126 6.73 -11.70 -0.07
C ASP A 126 5.27 -11.26 0.01
N LEU A 127 4.96 -10.23 0.78
CA LEU A 127 3.64 -9.64 0.91
C LEU A 127 3.73 -8.14 0.66
N VAL A 128 2.87 -7.63 -0.22
CA VAL A 128 2.85 -6.22 -0.59
C VAL A 128 1.48 -5.62 -0.36
N SER A 129 1.46 -4.42 0.22
CA SER A 129 0.29 -3.56 0.30
C SER A 129 0.49 -2.35 -0.61
N ALA A 130 -0.37 -2.18 -1.61
CA ALA A 130 -0.28 -1.06 -2.55
C ALA A 130 -1.65 -0.72 -3.16
N GLY A 131 -1.69 0.40 -3.89
CA GLY A 131 -2.90 0.89 -4.56
C GLY A 131 -3.42 -0.09 -5.62
N SER A 132 -4.73 -0.37 -5.56
CA SER A 132 -5.40 -1.35 -6.41
C SER A 132 -5.30 -1.03 -7.90
N SER A 133 -5.37 0.25 -8.28
CA SER A 133 -5.24 0.65 -9.70
C SER A 133 -3.93 0.15 -10.31
N ALA A 134 -2.83 0.27 -9.57
CA ALA A 134 -1.53 -0.19 -10.04
C ALA A 134 -1.49 -1.72 -10.12
N VAL A 135 -1.85 -2.44 -9.06
CA VAL A 135 -1.78 -3.92 -9.05
C VAL A 135 -2.68 -4.54 -10.11
N LEU A 136 -3.91 -4.02 -10.28
CA LEU A 136 -4.85 -4.51 -11.30
C LEU A 136 -4.33 -4.26 -12.73
N ASN A 137 -3.64 -3.13 -12.96
CA ASN A 137 -2.98 -2.87 -14.23
C ASN A 137 -1.82 -3.84 -14.50
N TYR A 138 -1.01 -4.17 -13.49
CA TYR A 138 0.05 -5.18 -13.63
C TYR A 138 -0.52 -6.57 -13.94
N ILE A 139 -1.60 -6.96 -13.27
CA ILE A 139 -2.31 -8.22 -13.54
C ILE A 139 -2.82 -8.25 -14.97
N ASP A 140 -3.51 -7.20 -15.45
CA ASP A 140 -4.04 -7.11 -16.82
C ASP A 140 -2.94 -7.15 -17.88
N ASN A 141 -1.72 -6.75 -17.54
CA ASN A 141 -0.53 -6.86 -18.40
C ASN A 141 0.25 -8.18 -18.21
N GLY A 142 -0.32 -9.17 -17.52
CA GLY A 142 0.19 -10.55 -17.44
C GLY A 142 1.10 -10.86 -16.27
N SER A 143 1.14 -10.00 -15.24
CA SER A 143 1.86 -10.33 -14.01
C SER A 143 1.12 -11.38 -13.20
N ASP A 144 1.82 -12.41 -12.70
CA ASP A 144 1.24 -13.49 -11.91
C ASP A 144 1.11 -13.11 -10.43
N ILE A 145 0.33 -12.06 -10.18
CA ILE A 145 0.02 -11.55 -8.84
C ILE A 145 -1.35 -12.09 -8.42
N VAL A 146 -1.54 -12.37 -7.15
CA VAL A 146 -2.82 -12.73 -6.55
C VAL A 146 -3.13 -11.83 -5.36
N ILE A 147 -4.33 -11.26 -5.35
CA ILE A 147 -4.87 -10.46 -4.26
C ILE A 147 -5.42 -11.42 -3.21
N ILE A 148 -4.99 -11.29 -1.95
CA ILE A 148 -5.33 -12.18 -0.85
C ILE A 148 -5.99 -11.48 0.33
N GLY A 149 -5.94 -10.13 0.40
CA GLY A 149 -6.49 -9.35 1.50
C GLY A 149 -6.80 -7.92 1.10
N GLY A 150 -7.55 -7.26 1.95
CA GLY A 150 -7.86 -5.85 1.88
C GLY A 150 -6.94 -5.00 2.73
N GLN A 151 -7.06 -3.70 2.55
CA GLN A 151 -6.49 -2.66 3.40
C GLN A 151 -7.51 -1.52 3.46
N MET A 152 -7.23 -0.41 2.81
CA MET A 152 -8.14 0.71 2.75
C MET A 152 -9.00 0.69 1.47
N SER A 153 -10.20 1.22 1.58
CA SER A 153 -11.07 1.66 0.49
C SER A 153 -11.39 3.14 0.69
N LEU A 154 -11.94 3.80 -0.31
CA LEU A 154 -12.49 5.17 -0.21
C LEU A 154 -11.42 6.27 0.05
N GLY A 155 -11.87 7.46 0.45
CA GLY A 155 -11.03 8.55 0.97
C GLY A 155 -10.54 9.57 -0.04
N GLU A 156 -11.05 9.59 -1.25
CA GLU A 156 -10.65 10.54 -2.29
C GLU A 156 -11.56 11.79 -2.32
N THR A 157 -10.94 12.94 -2.43
CA THR A 157 -11.61 14.24 -2.34
C THR A 157 -11.21 15.15 -3.50
N VAL A 158 -12.17 15.88 -4.06
CA VAL A 158 -11.95 16.92 -5.07
C VAL A 158 -11.80 18.27 -4.41
N TYR A 159 -10.75 19.00 -4.74
CA TYR A 159 -10.38 20.30 -4.18
C TYR A 159 -10.30 21.38 -5.22
N VAL A 160 -10.67 22.59 -4.78
CA VAL A 160 -10.53 23.83 -5.56
C VAL A 160 -9.96 24.94 -4.68
N ARG A 161 -9.56 26.04 -5.28
CA ARG A 161 -9.28 27.30 -4.56
C ARG A 161 -10.58 27.87 -3.99
N PRO A 162 -10.56 28.54 -2.82
CA PRO A 162 -11.76 29.04 -2.14
C PRO A 162 -12.62 29.95 -3.02
N GLU A 163 -11.99 30.85 -3.78
CA GLU A 163 -12.71 31.79 -4.67
C GLU A 163 -13.42 31.12 -5.84
N ARG A 164 -13.17 29.83 -6.06
CA ARG A 164 -13.81 29.03 -7.10
C ARG A 164 -14.81 28.01 -6.58
N ALA A 165 -14.99 27.90 -5.27
CA ALA A 165 -15.85 26.88 -4.66
C ALA A 165 -17.31 26.98 -5.19
N GLU A 166 -17.85 28.18 -5.34
CA GLU A 166 -19.21 28.36 -5.85
C GLU A 166 -19.35 27.97 -7.34
N GLU A 167 -18.29 28.11 -8.14
CA GLU A 167 -18.29 27.65 -9.54
C GLU A 167 -18.43 26.12 -9.63
N PHE A 168 -17.82 25.38 -8.70
CA PHE A 168 -17.80 23.91 -8.67
C PHE A 168 -18.84 23.29 -7.75
N LYS A 169 -19.83 24.05 -7.28
CA LYS A 169 -20.89 23.56 -6.40
C LYS A 169 -21.74 22.47 -7.06
N ASP A 170 -22.00 22.59 -8.37
CA ASP A 170 -22.60 21.55 -9.20
C ASP A 170 -21.51 20.91 -10.06
N LEU A 171 -20.64 20.14 -9.41
CA LEU A 171 -19.40 19.60 -9.98
C LEU A 171 -19.67 18.74 -11.22
N TYR A 172 -20.74 17.94 -11.20
CA TYR A 172 -21.03 16.98 -12.27
C TYR A 172 -21.91 17.54 -13.39
N ASN A 173 -22.04 18.85 -13.47
CA ASN A 173 -22.70 19.51 -14.58
C ASN A 173 -21.72 19.70 -15.74
N PRO A 174 -22.07 19.31 -16.98
CA PRO A 174 -21.22 19.55 -18.16
C PRO A 174 -20.75 21.00 -18.30
N ASN A 175 -21.59 21.97 -17.98
CA ASN A 175 -21.24 23.39 -18.06
C ASN A 175 -20.18 23.81 -17.01
N THR A 176 -20.07 23.06 -15.92
CA THR A 176 -19.06 23.28 -14.88
C THR A 176 -17.71 22.71 -15.28
N LEU A 177 -17.71 21.48 -15.83
CA LEU A 177 -16.47 20.72 -16.03
C LEU A 177 -15.89 20.80 -17.45
N TYR A 178 -16.71 20.98 -18.48
CA TYR A 178 -16.17 20.99 -19.86
C TYR A 178 -15.22 22.16 -20.08
N GLY A 179 -14.04 21.84 -20.64
CA GLY A 179 -12.95 22.78 -20.84
C GLY A 179 -12.14 23.11 -19.60
N LYS A 180 -12.40 22.44 -18.48
CA LYS A 180 -11.62 22.60 -17.24
C LYS A 180 -10.43 21.64 -17.20
N LYS A 181 -9.40 22.05 -16.46
CA LYS A 181 -8.21 21.26 -16.17
C LYS A 181 -8.35 20.59 -14.81
N VAL A 182 -8.29 19.27 -14.80
CA VAL A 182 -8.35 18.43 -13.60
C VAL A 182 -6.96 17.87 -13.32
N GLY A 183 -6.34 18.27 -12.23
CA GLY A 183 -5.07 17.71 -11.77
C GLY A 183 -5.28 16.32 -11.14
N VAL A 184 -4.58 15.32 -11.67
CA VAL A 184 -4.65 13.92 -11.20
C VAL A 184 -3.26 13.32 -11.13
N THR A 185 -3.10 12.29 -10.28
CA THR A 185 -1.95 11.39 -10.35
C THR A 185 -2.40 10.14 -11.10
N ARG A 186 -1.79 9.88 -12.26
CA ARG A 186 -2.20 8.79 -13.15
C ARG A 186 -2.21 7.44 -12.44
N LEU A 187 -3.24 6.62 -12.72
CA LEU A 187 -3.43 5.30 -12.11
C LEU A 187 -3.49 5.34 -10.58
N ASN A 188 -3.81 6.49 -10.01
CA ASN A 188 -4.20 6.58 -8.61
C ASN A 188 -5.71 6.27 -8.50
N THR A 189 -6.14 5.78 -7.34
CA THR A 189 -7.55 5.43 -7.08
C THR A 189 -8.49 6.58 -7.38
N GLY A 190 -8.17 7.80 -6.93
CA GLY A 190 -9.01 8.99 -7.15
C GLY A 190 -9.16 9.36 -8.62
N ASP A 191 -8.12 9.19 -9.45
CA ASP A 191 -8.23 9.41 -10.90
C ASP A 191 -9.20 8.42 -11.54
N VAL A 192 -9.10 7.13 -11.19
CA VAL A 192 -10.01 6.08 -11.68
C VAL A 192 -11.43 6.34 -11.21
N ALA A 193 -11.62 6.58 -9.90
CA ALA A 193 -12.94 6.80 -9.31
C ALA A 193 -13.62 8.02 -9.91
N PHE A 194 -12.93 9.14 -10.03
CA PHE A 194 -13.50 10.36 -10.59
C PHE A 194 -13.93 10.19 -12.04
N ARG A 195 -13.08 9.61 -12.88
CA ARG A 195 -13.42 9.35 -14.30
C ARG A 195 -14.62 8.42 -14.43
N LYS A 196 -14.68 7.38 -13.58
CA LYS A 196 -15.81 6.44 -13.53
C LYS A 196 -17.10 7.18 -13.17
N ILE A 197 -17.09 7.98 -12.10
CA ILE A 197 -18.24 8.75 -11.65
C ILE A 197 -18.71 9.71 -12.75
N LEU A 198 -17.80 10.45 -13.39
CA LEU A 198 -18.14 11.35 -14.49
C LEU A 198 -18.80 10.60 -15.65
N LYS A 199 -18.27 9.43 -16.00
CA LYS A 199 -18.82 8.59 -17.07
C LYS A 199 -20.24 8.09 -16.72
N ASP A 200 -20.44 7.63 -15.50
CA ASP A 200 -21.74 7.14 -15.03
C ASP A 200 -22.81 8.25 -15.01
N LYS A 201 -22.38 9.48 -14.69
CA LYS A 201 -23.23 10.67 -14.76
C LYS A 201 -23.41 11.21 -16.19
N GLY A 202 -22.86 10.50 -17.20
CA GLY A 202 -23.05 10.79 -18.62
C GLY A 202 -22.18 11.91 -19.17
N LEU A 203 -21.10 12.30 -18.48
CA LEU A 203 -20.19 13.30 -18.98
C LEU A 203 -19.22 12.71 -20.02
N ASP A 204 -18.92 13.50 -21.04
CA ASP A 204 -17.94 13.18 -22.06
C ASP A 204 -16.53 13.55 -21.57
N LEU A 205 -15.74 12.54 -21.18
CA LEU A 205 -14.39 12.73 -20.66
C LEU A 205 -13.44 13.43 -21.66
N SER A 206 -13.70 13.34 -22.96
CA SER A 206 -12.88 14.00 -23.99
C SER A 206 -12.98 15.53 -23.97
N LYS A 207 -13.98 16.07 -23.27
CA LYS A 207 -14.19 17.52 -23.10
C LYS A 207 -13.59 18.07 -21.81
N ILE A 208 -12.90 17.23 -21.02
CA ILE A 208 -12.24 17.57 -19.77
C ILE A 208 -10.74 17.36 -19.98
N GLU A 209 -9.92 18.35 -19.61
CA GLU A 209 -8.46 18.23 -19.71
C GLU A 209 -7.91 17.63 -18.40
N PHE A 210 -7.56 16.35 -18.43
CA PHE A 210 -6.89 15.71 -17.30
C PHE A 210 -5.38 15.96 -17.38
N VAL A 211 -4.84 16.67 -16.40
CA VAL A 211 -3.41 16.98 -16.27
C VAL A 211 -2.78 15.97 -15.32
N GLU A 212 -2.00 15.06 -15.89
CA GLU A 212 -1.29 14.03 -15.11
C GLU A 212 -0.05 14.63 -14.45
N LEU A 213 0.05 14.49 -13.13
CA LEU A 213 1.11 15.02 -12.29
C LEU A 213 1.79 13.89 -11.52
N ASP A 214 3.05 14.09 -11.11
CA ASP A 214 3.90 13.04 -10.55
C ASP A 214 3.47 12.58 -9.14
N SER A 215 2.76 13.42 -8.39
CA SER A 215 2.34 13.13 -7.03
C SER A 215 1.12 13.95 -6.61
N GLN A 216 0.43 13.50 -5.57
CA GLN A 216 -0.70 14.25 -4.99
C GLN A 216 -0.26 15.58 -4.37
N ALA A 217 0.94 15.68 -3.83
CA ALA A 217 1.50 16.94 -3.38
C ALA A 217 1.66 17.93 -4.55
N THR A 218 2.09 17.46 -5.72
CA THR A 218 2.19 18.28 -6.95
C THR A 218 0.80 18.69 -7.44
N VAL A 219 -0.22 17.83 -7.33
CA VAL A 219 -1.62 18.18 -7.61
C VAL A 219 -2.07 19.36 -6.74
N THR A 220 -1.86 19.27 -5.41
CA THR A 220 -2.17 20.37 -4.48
C THR A 220 -1.53 21.68 -4.92
N GLN A 221 -0.24 21.66 -5.25
CA GLN A 221 0.49 22.86 -5.68
C GLN A 221 -0.02 23.41 -7.01
N ALA A 222 -0.39 22.55 -7.96
CA ALA A 222 -0.95 22.96 -9.25
C ALA A 222 -2.31 23.65 -9.09
N VAL A 223 -3.18 23.17 -8.19
CA VAL A 223 -4.45 23.83 -7.86
C VAL A 223 -4.20 25.21 -7.23
N LEU A 224 -3.30 25.28 -6.23
CA LEU A 224 -2.97 26.54 -5.56
C LEU A 224 -2.43 27.61 -6.51
N LYS A 225 -1.59 27.23 -7.46
CA LYS A 225 -1.03 28.13 -8.48
C LYS A 225 -2.02 28.50 -9.59
N GLY A 226 -3.08 27.72 -9.76
CA GLY A 226 -4.03 27.88 -10.86
C GLY A 226 -3.58 27.27 -12.18
N ASP A 227 -2.58 26.38 -12.16
CA ASP A 227 -2.14 25.61 -13.32
C ASP A 227 -3.22 24.59 -13.73
N VAL A 228 -4.01 24.13 -12.75
CA VAL A 228 -5.24 23.35 -12.94
C VAL A 228 -6.41 24.00 -12.19
N ASP A 229 -7.62 23.70 -12.61
CA ASP A 229 -8.85 24.29 -12.04
C ASP A 229 -9.27 23.62 -10.75
N LEU A 230 -9.15 22.30 -10.70
CA LEU A 230 -9.45 21.43 -9.56
C LEU A 230 -8.45 20.29 -9.52
N GLY A 231 -8.34 19.63 -8.36
CA GLY A 231 -7.45 18.51 -8.18
C GLY A 231 -8.08 17.44 -7.32
N ILE A 232 -7.61 16.20 -7.45
CA ILE A 232 -8.07 15.06 -6.67
C ILE A 232 -6.94 14.61 -5.76
N ASN A 233 -7.22 14.53 -4.46
CA ASN A 233 -6.26 14.08 -3.47
C ASN A 233 -6.90 13.03 -2.55
N PHE A 234 -6.04 12.13 -2.12
CA PHE A 234 -6.33 11.12 -1.13
C PHE A 234 -6.28 11.70 0.29
N LEU A 235 -7.00 11.06 1.20
CA LEU A 235 -7.21 11.45 2.60
C LEU A 235 -5.94 11.92 3.33
N THR A 236 -4.80 11.24 3.14
CA THR A 236 -3.51 11.61 3.77
C THR A 236 -3.06 13.03 3.40
N PHE A 237 -3.42 13.53 2.21
CA PHE A 237 -3.05 14.86 1.73
C PHE A 237 -4.10 15.92 2.06
N ARG A 238 -5.25 15.53 2.61
CA ARG A 238 -6.38 16.39 2.91
C ARG A 238 -6.00 17.54 3.83
N ASP A 239 -5.45 17.25 5.00
CA ASP A 239 -5.01 18.26 5.95
C ASP A 239 -4.03 19.26 5.35
N GLY A 240 -3.06 18.76 4.59
CA GLY A 240 -2.07 19.59 3.91
C GLY A 240 -2.69 20.52 2.87
N ALA A 241 -3.69 20.06 2.13
CA ALA A 241 -4.42 20.86 1.17
C ALA A 241 -5.28 21.94 1.84
N GLU A 242 -6.03 21.56 2.88
CA GLU A 242 -6.89 22.48 3.65
C GLU A 242 -6.08 23.52 4.43
N LYS A 243 -4.96 23.13 5.07
CA LYS A 243 -4.03 24.06 5.76
C LYS A 243 -3.42 25.08 4.79
N GLN A 244 -3.27 24.74 3.52
CA GLN A 244 -2.81 25.63 2.46
C GLN A 244 -3.94 26.46 1.81
N GLY A 245 -5.17 26.31 2.28
CA GLY A 245 -6.32 27.12 1.89
C GLY A 245 -7.17 26.55 0.77
N LEU A 246 -6.95 25.31 0.31
CA LEU A 246 -7.88 24.63 -0.61
C LEU A 246 -9.14 24.21 0.14
N VAL A 247 -10.26 24.14 -0.59
CA VAL A 247 -11.54 23.70 -0.05
C VAL A 247 -12.07 22.49 -0.80
N PRO A 248 -12.64 21.50 -0.09
CA PRO A 248 -13.26 20.33 -0.72
C PRO A 248 -14.60 20.74 -1.38
N VAL A 249 -14.87 20.19 -2.56
CA VAL A 249 -16.14 20.40 -3.29
C VAL A 249 -16.89 19.09 -3.54
N SER A 250 -16.21 17.93 -3.43
CA SER A 250 -16.84 16.61 -3.50
C SER A 250 -15.99 15.57 -2.78
N GLN A 251 -16.68 14.59 -2.18
CA GLN A 251 -16.12 13.34 -1.68
C GLN A 251 -16.55 12.23 -2.65
N LEU A 252 -15.58 11.49 -3.22
CA LEU A 252 -15.91 10.49 -4.25
C LEU A 252 -16.59 9.22 -3.70
N ASP A 253 -16.59 9.05 -2.40
CA ASP A 253 -17.25 7.99 -1.64
C ASP A 253 -18.62 8.41 -1.06
N ALA A 254 -19.15 9.55 -1.49
CA ALA A 254 -20.51 9.93 -1.13
C ALA A 254 -21.55 8.92 -1.67
N GLU A 255 -22.68 8.78 -0.99
CA GLU A 255 -23.71 7.77 -1.29
C GLU A 255 -24.23 7.86 -2.73
N ASP A 256 -24.32 9.07 -3.29
CA ASP A 256 -24.76 9.34 -4.66
C ASP A 256 -23.63 9.34 -5.71
N GLU A 257 -22.41 9.01 -5.30
CA GLU A 257 -21.23 8.93 -6.15
C GLU A 257 -20.80 7.46 -6.36
N TRP A 258 -19.78 7.02 -5.63
CA TRP A 258 -19.35 5.60 -5.63
C TRP A 258 -18.93 5.17 -4.23
N PRO A 259 -19.89 4.75 -3.38
CA PRO A 259 -19.64 4.51 -1.96
C PRO A 259 -18.78 3.27 -1.65
N ASP A 260 -18.57 2.38 -2.63
CA ASP A 260 -17.94 1.06 -2.42
C ASP A 260 -16.63 0.88 -3.20
N TYR A 261 -16.01 1.94 -3.75
CA TYR A 261 -14.76 1.74 -4.48
C TYR A 261 -13.60 1.33 -3.58
N ILE A 262 -12.75 0.45 -4.10
CA ILE A 262 -11.56 -0.01 -3.39
C ILE A 262 -10.37 0.94 -3.60
N CYS A 263 -9.44 1.04 -2.62
CA CYS A 263 -8.20 1.80 -2.76
C CYS A 263 -6.97 0.90 -2.73
N CYS A 264 -6.73 0.21 -1.62
CA CYS A 264 -5.49 -0.55 -1.42
C CYS A 264 -5.79 -2.02 -1.10
N ARG A 265 -4.91 -2.92 -1.57
CA ARG A 265 -5.05 -4.37 -1.35
C ARG A 265 -3.72 -4.99 -0.96
N LEU A 266 -3.82 -6.12 -0.26
CA LEU A 266 -2.71 -7.02 0.05
C LEU A 266 -2.60 -8.09 -1.04
N PHE A 267 -1.40 -8.32 -1.53
CA PHE A 267 -1.16 -9.28 -2.60
C PHE A 267 0.24 -9.90 -2.53
N THR A 268 0.35 -11.04 -3.19
CA THR A 268 1.60 -11.78 -3.39
C THR A 268 1.63 -12.37 -4.81
N THR A 269 2.58 -13.24 -5.13
CA THR A 269 2.53 -14.05 -6.37
C THR A 269 1.93 -15.42 -6.10
N ARG A 270 1.35 -16.07 -7.13
CA ARG A 270 0.78 -17.41 -6.99
C ARG A 270 1.82 -18.43 -6.56
N ASP A 271 3.03 -18.33 -7.09
CA ASP A 271 4.12 -19.25 -6.73
C ASP A 271 4.46 -19.14 -5.25
N LYS A 272 4.65 -17.93 -4.74
CA LYS A 272 4.91 -17.70 -3.31
C LYS A 272 3.76 -18.17 -2.42
N LEU A 273 2.54 -17.89 -2.80
CA LEU A 273 1.35 -18.36 -2.07
C LEU A 273 1.30 -19.90 -2.03
N LYS A 274 1.55 -20.56 -3.16
CA LYS A 274 1.58 -22.01 -3.23
C LYS A 274 2.72 -22.64 -2.43
N GLU A 275 3.89 -21.97 -2.40
CA GLU A 275 5.07 -22.45 -1.70
C GLU A 275 4.87 -22.45 -0.17
N ASN A 276 4.22 -21.42 0.37
CA ASN A 276 4.05 -21.28 1.81
C ASN A 276 2.73 -20.59 2.18
N ARG A 277 1.59 -21.22 1.86
CA ARG A 277 0.26 -20.66 2.12
C ARG A 277 0.03 -20.33 3.61
N GLU A 278 0.57 -21.15 4.50
CA GLU A 278 0.42 -20.96 5.96
C GLU A 278 0.97 -19.59 6.41
N ALA A 279 2.12 -19.15 5.88
CA ALA A 279 2.67 -17.85 6.22
C ALA A 279 1.74 -16.68 5.83
N TYR A 280 0.99 -16.81 4.74
CA TYR A 280 0.02 -15.80 4.32
C TYR A 280 -1.27 -15.83 5.12
N VAL A 281 -1.73 -17.00 5.56
CA VAL A 281 -2.84 -17.13 6.51
C VAL A 281 -2.45 -16.46 7.83
N ASP A 282 -1.27 -16.76 8.36
CA ASP A 282 -0.76 -16.14 9.59
C ASP A 282 -0.55 -14.62 9.45
N ALA A 283 -0.12 -14.16 8.29
CA ALA A 283 -0.02 -12.73 8.01
C ALA A 283 -1.39 -12.04 8.00
N LEU A 284 -2.40 -12.67 7.42
CA LEU A 284 -3.77 -12.13 7.45
C LEU A 284 -4.40 -12.22 8.82
N LYS A 285 -4.11 -13.25 9.64
CA LYS A 285 -4.49 -13.26 11.07
C LYS A 285 -3.95 -12.03 11.77
N ALA A 286 -2.67 -11.71 11.59
CA ALA A 286 -2.05 -10.52 12.18
C ALA A 286 -2.71 -9.21 11.70
N ASN A 287 -3.07 -9.09 10.43
CA ASN A 287 -3.78 -7.91 9.90
C ASN A 287 -5.22 -7.81 10.43
N ILE A 288 -5.94 -8.93 10.55
CA ILE A 288 -7.30 -8.97 11.15
C ILE A 288 -7.25 -8.59 12.63
N GLU A 289 -6.25 -9.07 13.39
CA GLU A 289 -6.04 -8.68 14.78
C GLU A 289 -5.68 -7.19 14.90
N ALA A 290 -4.87 -6.66 13.98
CA ALA A 290 -4.54 -5.24 13.93
C ALA A 290 -5.78 -4.37 13.66
N TYR A 291 -6.64 -4.78 12.74
CA TYR A 291 -7.93 -4.14 12.50
C TYR A 291 -8.83 -4.22 13.73
N SER A 292 -8.91 -5.37 14.39
CA SER A 292 -9.66 -5.50 15.64
C SER A 292 -9.12 -4.62 16.76
N LEU A 293 -7.79 -4.43 16.82
CA LEU A 293 -7.14 -3.53 17.79
C LEU A 293 -7.53 -2.07 17.49
N LEU A 294 -7.51 -1.67 16.22
CA LEU A 294 -7.88 -0.33 15.78
C LEU A 294 -9.33 0.03 16.15
N GLU A 295 -10.24 -0.94 16.05
CA GLU A 295 -11.67 -0.77 16.38
C GLU A 295 -11.93 -0.75 17.90
N ASN A 296 -11.20 -1.56 18.69
CA ASN A 296 -11.57 -1.84 20.07
C ASN A 296 -10.59 -1.25 21.11
N ASP A 297 -9.33 -0.95 20.73
CA ASP A 297 -8.31 -0.38 21.60
C ASP A 297 -7.49 0.67 20.83
N LYS A 298 -8.09 1.85 20.70
CA LYS A 298 -7.51 2.96 19.93
C LYS A 298 -6.15 3.42 20.44
N GLU A 299 -5.92 3.35 21.77
CA GLU A 299 -4.66 3.78 22.38
C GLU A 299 -3.52 2.81 21.99
N ALA A 300 -3.75 1.50 22.10
CA ALA A 300 -2.78 0.50 21.69
C ALA A 300 -2.52 0.53 20.18
N ALA A 301 -3.57 0.70 19.37
CA ALA A 301 -3.47 0.83 17.92
C ALA A 301 -2.65 2.06 17.51
N GLU A 302 -2.95 3.23 18.08
CA GLU A 302 -2.22 4.46 17.80
C GLU A 302 -0.74 4.36 18.21
N LYS A 303 -0.46 3.81 19.40
CA LYS A 303 0.92 3.58 19.87
C LYS A 303 1.72 2.71 18.89
N ALA A 304 1.12 1.69 18.33
CA ALA A 304 1.75 0.84 17.33
C ALA A 304 1.90 1.56 15.98
N ALA A 305 0.83 2.16 15.46
CA ALA A 305 0.82 2.85 14.18
C ALA A 305 1.86 3.95 14.09
N ARG A 306 2.06 4.71 15.16
CA ARG A 306 3.02 5.82 15.23
C ARG A 306 4.49 5.43 15.13
N GLN A 307 4.80 4.15 15.22
CA GLN A 307 6.16 3.68 14.99
C GLN A 307 6.51 3.59 13.50
N GLY A 308 5.50 3.55 12.62
CA GLY A 308 5.70 3.49 11.17
C GLY A 308 5.00 4.62 10.39
N ILE A 309 4.14 5.41 11.05
CA ILE A 309 3.40 6.53 10.45
C ILE A 309 3.72 7.81 11.22
N ASP A 310 4.44 8.72 10.56
CA ASP A 310 4.84 10.02 11.11
C ASP A 310 3.80 11.09 10.76
N LEU A 311 2.75 11.19 11.57
CA LEU A 311 1.73 12.24 11.53
C LEU A 311 1.67 12.94 12.87
N ASP A 312 1.34 14.23 12.91
CA ASP A 312 1.01 14.90 14.16
C ASP A 312 -0.30 14.34 14.76
N ASP A 313 -0.54 14.59 16.06
CA ASP A 313 -1.68 14.00 16.77
C ASP A 313 -3.02 14.40 16.15
N ASP A 314 -3.17 15.68 15.74
CA ASP A 314 -4.36 16.19 15.11
C ASP A 314 -4.62 15.51 13.75
N ALA A 315 -3.58 15.40 12.91
CA ALA A 315 -3.67 14.73 11.60
C ALA A 315 -4.01 13.24 11.74
N TYR A 316 -3.40 12.55 12.69
CA TYR A 316 -3.70 11.13 12.94
C TYR A 316 -5.17 10.93 13.34
N GLN A 317 -5.64 11.67 14.35
CA GLN A 317 -7.01 11.57 14.85
C GLN A 317 -8.03 11.91 13.75
N LYS A 318 -7.76 12.94 12.95
CA LYS A 318 -8.62 13.32 11.83
C LYS A 318 -8.67 12.23 10.76
N GLN A 319 -7.52 11.77 10.28
CA GLN A 319 -7.45 10.82 9.17
C GLN A 319 -8.00 9.45 9.55
N VAL A 320 -7.70 8.95 10.75
CA VAL A 320 -8.08 7.60 11.15
C VAL A 320 -9.51 7.53 11.69
N TYR A 321 -9.96 8.56 12.46
CA TYR A 321 -11.21 8.44 13.21
C TYR A 321 -12.27 9.49 12.91
N GLN A 322 -11.90 10.68 12.43
CA GLN A 322 -12.86 11.80 12.36
C GLN A 322 -13.40 12.04 10.96
N TYR A 323 -12.63 11.86 9.91
CA TYR A 323 -13.10 12.11 8.55
C TYR A 323 -14.18 11.11 8.10
N GLY A 324 -14.22 9.92 8.67
CA GLY A 324 -15.23 8.90 8.37
C GLY A 324 -15.16 8.30 6.96
N HIS A 325 -14.09 8.60 6.22
CA HIS A 325 -13.88 8.16 4.84
C HIS A 325 -12.73 7.15 4.70
N LEU A 326 -12.28 6.57 5.80
CA LEU A 326 -11.26 5.53 5.80
C LEU A 326 -11.96 4.16 5.86
N GLY A 327 -12.29 3.62 4.71
CA GLY A 327 -12.91 2.29 4.59
C GLY A 327 -11.89 1.18 4.82
N LEU A 328 -11.42 1.02 6.08
CA LEU A 328 -10.48 -0.05 6.43
C LEU A 328 -11.21 -1.39 6.50
N SER A 329 -10.66 -2.39 5.87
CA SER A 329 -11.03 -3.78 6.05
C SER A 329 -9.94 -4.71 5.53
N PRO A 330 -9.52 -5.74 6.26
CA PRO A 330 -8.61 -6.77 5.78
C PRO A 330 -9.25 -7.73 4.77
N ASN A 331 -10.55 -7.63 4.52
CA ASN A 331 -11.29 -8.41 3.54
C ASN A 331 -10.86 -8.04 2.10
N PRO A 332 -10.50 -9.00 1.23
CA PRO A 332 -10.11 -8.71 -0.15
C PRO A 332 -11.21 -8.07 -0.99
N ASP A 333 -12.48 -8.24 -0.60
CA ASP A 333 -13.64 -7.66 -1.28
C ASP A 333 -13.65 -7.92 -2.79
N ARG A 334 -13.86 -9.19 -3.13
CA ARG A 334 -13.89 -9.69 -4.52
C ARG A 334 -14.83 -8.89 -5.40
N LYS A 335 -16.06 -8.61 -4.92
CA LYS A 335 -17.11 -7.91 -5.66
C LYS A 335 -16.65 -6.52 -6.10
N ASN A 336 -16.18 -5.70 -5.16
CA ASN A 336 -15.78 -4.33 -5.45
C ASN A 336 -14.41 -4.24 -6.13
N THR A 337 -13.52 -5.23 -5.92
CA THR A 337 -12.29 -5.39 -6.70
C THR A 337 -12.59 -5.62 -8.19
N LYS A 338 -13.55 -6.49 -8.50
CA LYS A 338 -14.03 -6.72 -9.89
C LYS A 338 -14.67 -5.47 -10.48
N ALA A 339 -15.52 -4.78 -9.71
CA ALA A 339 -16.18 -3.55 -10.15
C ALA A 339 -15.15 -2.45 -10.46
N PHE A 340 -14.10 -2.32 -9.63
CA PHE A 340 -13.05 -1.36 -9.85
C PHE A 340 -12.20 -1.69 -11.09
N PHE A 341 -11.87 -2.95 -11.31
CA PHE A 341 -11.19 -3.39 -12.53
C PHE A 341 -12.03 -3.10 -13.79
N GLN A 342 -13.34 -3.39 -13.74
CA GLN A 342 -14.23 -3.05 -14.84
C GLN A 342 -14.26 -1.54 -15.12
N ALA A 343 -14.28 -0.70 -14.06
CA ALA A 343 -14.18 0.74 -14.21
C ALA A 343 -12.89 1.16 -14.92
N MET A 344 -11.75 0.53 -14.58
CA MET A 344 -10.47 0.79 -15.28
C MET A 344 -10.53 0.41 -16.77
N VAL A 345 -11.20 -0.68 -17.12
CA VAL A 345 -11.44 -1.09 -18.51
C VAL A 345 -12.33 -0.04 -19.21
N ASP A 346 -13.41 0.35 -18.58
CA ASP A 346 -14.40 1.28 -19.14
C ASP A 346 -13.83 2.68 -19.45
N ILE A 347 -12.88 3.14 -18.64
CA ILE A 347 -12.19 4.42 -18.85
C ILE A 347 -10.90 4.29 -19.71
N GLY A 348 -10.56 3.07 -20.14
CA GLY A 348 -9.42 2.80 -21.03
C GLY A 348 -8.06 2.73 -20.33
N TYR A 349 -8.03 2.51 -18.99
CA TYR A 349 -6.79 2.33 -18.22
C TYR A 349 -6.31 0.88 -18.19
N SER A 350 -7.21 -0.06 -18.38
CA SER A 350 -6.95 -1.48 -18.55
C SER A 350 -7.58 -1.97 -19.85
N LYS A 351 -7.05 -3.06 -20.41
CA LYS A 351 -7.53 -3.63 -21.68
C LYS A 351 -8.58 -4.71 -21.45
N GLY A 352 -8.70 -5.25 -20.24
CA GLY A 352 -9.55 -6.38 -19.93
C GLY A 352 -9.04 -7.69 -20.51
N ASN A 353 -7.72 -7.87 -20.56
CA ASN A 353 -7.09 -9.06 -21.13
C ASN A 353 -7.31 -10.32 -20.29
N VAL A 354 -7.63 -10.15 -19.00
CA VAL A 354 -7.75 -11.22 -18.03
C VAL A 354 -9.15 -11.27 -17.42
N ASN A 355 -9.58 -12.45 -16.97
CA ASN A 355 -10.65 -12.55 -16.00
C ASN A 355 -10.08 -12.26 -14.61
N ILE A 356 -10.32 -11.06 -14.08
CA ILE A 356 -9.73 -10.61 -12.81
C ILE A 356 -10.14 -11.50 -11.63
N ASP A 357 -11.26 -12.19 -11.71
CA ASP A 357 -11.74 -13.12 -10.70
C ASP A 357 -10.73 -14.24 -10.39
N ASP A 358 -9.95 -14.65 -11.40
CA ASP A 358 -8.91 -15.68 -11.27
C ASP A 358 -7.68 -15.18 -10.47
N TYR A 359 -7.61 -13.88 -10.16
CA TYR A 359 -6.50 -13.23 -9.48
C TYR A 359 -6.86 -12.72 -8.08
N ILE A 360 -8.00 -13.17 -7.54
CA ILE A 360 -8.47 -12.84 -6.18
C ILE A 360 -8.68 -14.14 -5.41
N ASP A 361 -7.82 -14.44 -4.45
CA ASP A 361 -7.96 -15.61 -3.58
C ASP A 361 -8.47 -15.19 -2.20
N THR A 362 -9.80 -15.26 -2.03
CA THR A 362 -10.45 -14.90 -0.76
C THR A 362 -10.25 -15.96 0.32
N THR A 363 -9.86 -17.20 -0.08
CA THR A 363 -9.77 -18.31 0.87
C THR A 363 -8.66 -18.13 1.90
N VAL A 364 -7.61 -17.36 1.58
CA VAL A 364 -6.52 -17.05 2.53
C VAL A 364 -7.04 -16.21 3.70
N PHE A 365 -7.84 -15.18 3.38
CA PHE A 365 -8.50 -14.33 4.38
C PHE A 365 -9.55 -15.12 5.18
N GLU A 366 -10.35 -15.92 4.49
CA GLU A 366 -11.43 -16.71 5.11
C GLU A 366 -10.87 -17.75 6.09
N ASP A 367 -9.77 -18.42 5.74
CA ASP A 367 -9.10 -19.36 6.65
C ASP A 367 -8.55 -18.62 7.88
N ALA A 368 -7.85 -17.50 7.69
CA ALA A 368 -7.33 -16.68 8.78
C ALA A 368 -8.45 -16.21 9.74
N LEU A 369 -9.54 -15.71 9.18
CA LEU A 369 -10.69 -15.24 9.96
C LEU A 369 -11.38 -16.36 10.71
N ASN A 370 -11.58 -17.52 10.06
CA ASN A 370 -12.21 -18.68 10.69
C ASN A 370 -11.38 -19.23 11.86
N GLU A 371 -10.05 -19.23 11.76
CA GLU A 371 -9.17 -19.59 12.86
C GLU A 371 -9.34 -18.63 14.05
N LEU A 372 -9.32 -17.33 13.81
CA LEU A 372 -9.50 -16.30 14.85
C LEU A 372 -10.89 -16.35 15.49
N ILE A 373 -11.96 -16.63 14.71
CA ILE A 373 -13.30 -16.84 15.26
C ILE A 373 -13.36 -18.09 16.12
N LYS A 374 -12.68 -19.17 15.75
CA LYS A 374 -12.59 -20.38 16.56
C LYS A 374 -11.89 -20.13 17.90
N GLU A 375 -10.84 -19.30 17.90
CA GLU A 375 -10.10 -18.90 19.10
C GLU A 375 -10.90 -17.93 19.99
N ASN A 376 -11.65 -17.00 19.37
CA ASN A 376 -12.43 -15.99 20.07
C ASN A 376 -13.80 -15.77 19.40
N PRO A 377 -14.77 -16.67 19.63
CA PRO A 377 -16.06 -16.67 18.94
C PRO A 377 -16.95 -15.46 19.26
N ASP A 378 -16.74 -14.81 20.39
CA ASP A 378 -17.52 -13.66 20.84
C ASP A 378 -16.94 -12.32 20.36
N ASN A 379 -15.85 -12.31 19.60
CA ASN A 379 -15.28 -11.09 19.05
C ASN A 379 -16.21 -10.50 17.97
N LYS A 380 -16.80 -9.33 18.26
CA LYS A 380 -17.77 -8.68 17.38
C LYS A 380 -17.15 -8.22 16.05
N THR A 381 -15.89 -7.80 16.08
CA THR A 381 -15.16 -7.38 14.87
C THR A 381 -14.97 -8.55 13.91
N TYR A 382 -14.62 -9.73 14.42
CA TYR A 382 -14.48 -10.93 13.58
C TYR A 382 -15.82 -11.38 13.02
N GLN A 383 -16.90 -11.28 13.77
CA GLN A 383 -18.26 -11.60 13.29
C GLN A 383 -18.72 -10.60 12.22
N ALA A 384 -18.40 -9.30 12.37
CA ALA A 384 -18.70 -8.29 11.37
C ALA A 384 -17.91 -8.54 10.06
N LEU A 385 -16.62 -8.84 10.16
CA LEU A 385 -15.79 -9.21 9.00
C LEU A 385 -16.30 -10.47 8.28
N LYS A 386 -16.83 -11.44 9.04
CA LYS A 386 -17.43 -12.63 8.43
C LYS A 386 -18.67 -12.27 7.62
N ALA A 387 -19.58 -11.46 8.18
CA ALA A 387 -20.76 -11.02 7.46
C ALA A 387 -20.42 -10.18 6.22
N GLU A 388 -19.40 -9.32 6.31
CA GLU A 388 -18.85 -8.57 5.17
C GLU A 388 -18.33 -9.51 4.09
N SER A 389 -17.49 -10.49 4.45
CA SER A 389 -16.93 -11.49 3.53
C SER A 389 -18.03 -12.29 2.80
N GLU A 390 -19.04 -12.74 3.53
CA GLU A 390 -20.19 -13.45 2.96
C GLU A 390 -20.97 -12.62 1.94
N SER A 391 -20.93 -11.30 2.04
CA SER A 391 -21.64 -10.39 1.12
C SER A 391 -20.80 -9.96 -0.09
N THR A 392 -19.47 -10.01 0.00
CA THR A 392 -18.57 -9.43 -1.00
C THR A 392 -17.66 -10.45 -1.71
N ASN A 393 -17.47 -11.64 -1.14
CA ASN A 393 -16.53 -12.64 -1.68
C ASN A 393 -17.20 -13.80 -2.44
N GLN A 394 -18.52 -13.75 -2.63
CA GLN A 394 -19.26 -14.77 -3.38
C GLN A 394 -19.11 -14.64 -4.90
#